data_5eed4e1fa0bb2c732bb0ecf8ea6e6c4c
#
_entry.id   5eed4e1fa0bb2c732bb0ecf8ea6e6c4c
#
_cell.length_a   1.000
_cell.length_b   1.000
_cell.length_c   1.000
_cell.angle_alpha   90.00
_cell.angle_beta   90.00
_cell.angle_gamma   90.00
#
_symmetry.space_group_name_H-M   'P 1'
#
loop_
_entity.id
_entity.type
_entity.pdbx_description
1 polymer ?
#
loop_
_entity_poly.entity_id
_entity_poly.type
_entity_poly.pdbx_seq_one_letter_code
_entity_poly.pdbx_strand_id
1 'polypeptide(L)'
;MRDFHFPGRSSVLAENGMCATSHPLAAQAALEILKNGGNAMDAAIAGAVLLGICEPQMTGIGGDCFVLFSPSGSNEIKSMNGSGYAPSLANADELRDEALSSIPLNSAHAVTIPCAIDAFCKLSADWG
;
A
#
# COMPACT_ATOMS: atom_id res chain seq x y z
N MET A 1 -21.67 -0.69 -24.37
CA MET A 1 -20.31 -0.40 -23.83
C MET A 1 -20.17 -1.18 -22.53
N ARG A 2 -19.05 -1.87 -22.32
CA ARG A 2 -18.83 -2.62 -21.06
C ARG A 2 -18.61 -1.62 -19.91
N ASP A 3 -19.35 -1.78 -18.82
CA ASP A 3 -19.12 -1.00 -17.61
C ASP A 3 -18.05 -1.69 -16.76
N PHE A 4 -16.89 -1.05 -16.58
CA PHE A 4 -15.77 -1.60 -15.84
C PHE A 4 -15.91 -1.46 -14.30
N HIS A 5 -16.93 -0.78 -13.83
CA HIS A 5 -17.28 -0.72 -12.41
C HIS A 5 -18.01 -1.96 -11.91
N PHE A 6 -18.56 -2.74 -12.83
CA PHE A 6 -19.19 -4.02 -12.50
C PHE A 6 -18.29 -5.21 -12.85
N PRO A 7 -18.21 -6.23 -11.99
CA PRO A 7 -17.44 -7.43 -12.26
C PRO A 7 -18.04 -8.15 -13.47
N GLY A 8 -17.33 -8.09 -14.58
CA GLY A 8 -17.79 -8.64 -15.87
C GLY A 8 -17.12 -9.93 -16.27
N ARG A 9 -16.47 -10.63 -15.35
CA ARG A 9 -15.79 -11.92 -15.59
C ARG A 9 -16.06 -12.89 -14.45
N SER A 10 -15.88 -14.18 -14.73
CA SER A 10 -15.97 -15.26 -13.76
C SER A 10 -14.94 -15.08 -12.64
N SER A 11 -15.24 -15.65 -11.46
CA SER A 11 -14.27 -15.78 -10.38
C SER A 11 -13.01 -16.49 -10.85
N VAL A 12 -11.88 -16.01 -10.38
CA VAL A 12 -10.58 -16.65 -10.61
C VAL A 12 -10.28 -17.55 -9.42
N LEU A 13 -9.89 -18.79 -9.70
CA LEU A 13 -9.47 -19.76 -8.71
C LEU A 13 -7.98 -20.06 -8.92
N ALA A 14 -7.23 -20.18 -7.84
CA ALA A 14 -5.81 -20.49 -7.87
C ALA A 14 -5.46 -21.45 -6.73
N GLU A 15 -4.62 -22.44 -7.00
CA GLU A 15 -4.19 -23.45 -6.01
C GLU A 15 -2.99 -22.98 -5.18
N ASN A 16 -2.05 -22.26 -5.81
CA ASN A 16 -0.74 -21.99 -5.23
C ASN A 16 -0.56 -20.56 -4.72
N GLY A 17 -1.39 -19.65 -5.17
CA GLY A 17 -1.33 -18.25 -4.75
C GLY A 17 -2.07 -17.33 -5.71
N MET A 18 -2.44 -16.17 -5.21
CA MET A 18 -3.18 -15.18 -5.98
C MET A 18 -2.71 -13.78 -5.58
N CYS A 19 -2.71 -12.88 -6.54
CA CYS A 19 -2.55 -11.46 -6.30
C CYS A 19 -3.69 -10.69 -6.97
N ALA A 20 -4.30 -9.77 -6.23
CA ALA A 20 -5.28 -8.82 -6.73
C ALA A 20 -4.77 -7.39 -6.49
N THR A 21 -4.65 -6.62 -7.55
CA THR A 21 -4.18 -5.24 -7.53
C THR A 21 -4.74 -4.48 -8.74
N SER A 22 -4.65 -3.15 -8.71
CA SER A 22 -5.18 -2.27 -9.75
C SER A 22 -4.43 -2.38 -11.09
N HIS A 23 -3.12 -2.69 -11.07
CA HIS A 23 -2.31 -2.74 -12.27
C HIS A 23 -1.77 -4.14 -12.59
N PRO A 24 -1.92 -4.63 -13.85
CA PRO A 24 -1.52 -6.00 -14.23
C PRO A 24 -0.02 -6.27 -14.08
N LEU A 25 0.85 -5.28 -14.29
CA LEU A 25 2.30 -5.45 -14.10
C LEU A 25 2.64 -5.69 -12.63
N ALA A 26 1.97 -5.02 -11.70
CA ALA A 26 2.15 -5.24 -10.26
C ALA A 26 1.67 -6.64 -9.86
N ALA A 27 0.54 -7.12 -10.40
CA ALA A 27 0.09 -8.49 -10.19
C ALA A 27 1.10 -9.51 -10.74
N GLN A 28 1.66 -9.25 -11.92
CA GLN A 28 2.67 -10.13 -12.51
C GLN A 28 3.93 -10.21 -11.64
N ALA A 29 4.46 -9.08 -11.18
CA ALA A 29 5.64 -9.05 -10.31
C ALA A 29 5.39 -9.82 -9.00
N ALA A 30 4.24 -9.61 -8.36
CA ALA A 30 3.86 -10.34 -7.15
C ALA A 30 3.77 -11.86 -7.38
N LEU A 31 3.17 -12.28 -8.50
CA LEU A 31 3.08 -13.69 -8.87
C LEU A 31 4.45 -14.31 -9.19
N GLU A 32 5.37 -13.57 -9.81
CA GLU A 32 6.74 -14.04 -10.03
C GLU A 32 7.49 -14.27 -8.72
N ILE A 33 7.32 -13.40 -7.71
CA ILE A 33 7.88 -13.62 -6.38
C ILE A 33 7.35 -14.93 -5.78
N LEU A 34 6.03 -15.15 -5.81
CA LEU A 34 5.43 -16.39 -5.29
C LEU A 34 5.93 -17.63 -6.03
N LYS A 35 6.05 -17.58 -7.36
CA LYS A 35 6.56 -18.71 -8.18
C LYS A 35 8.01 -19.05 -7.88
N ASN A 36 8.81 -18.06 -7.52
CA ASN A 36 10.23 -18.22 -7.20
C ASN A 36 10.47 -18.60 -5.72
N GLY A 37 9.43 -18.87 -4.96
CA GLY A 37 9.52 -19.36 -3.59
C GLY A 37 9.48 -18.27 -2.52
N GLY A 38 9.24 -17.01 -2.91
CA GLY A 38 8.94 -15.93 -1.96
C GLY A 38 7.56 -16.10 -1.35
N ASN A 39 7.31 -15.45 -0.25
CA ASN A 39 6.04 -15.53 0.46
C ASN A 39 5.07 -14.40 0.08
N ALA A 40 3.89 -14.37 0.71
CA ALA A 40 2.86 -13.37 0.43
C ALA A 40 3.29 -11.94 0.82
N MET A 41 4.16 -11.79 1.83
CA MET A 41 4.68 -10.49 2.24
C MET A 41 5.62 -9.92 1.18
N ASP A 42 6.57 -10.73 0.70
CA ASP A 42 7.49 -10.33 -0.37
C ASP A 42 6.72 -9.96 -1.65
N ALA A 43 5.74 -10.78 -2.00
CA ALA A 43 4.89 -10.55 -3.17
C ALA A 43 4.09 -9.23 -3.06
N ALA A 44 3.53 -8.95 -1.88
CA ALA A 44 2.78 -7.72 -1.64
C ALA A 44 3.68 -6.48 -1.72
N ILE A 45 4.89 -6.54 -1.14
CA ILE A 45 5.88 -5.45 -1.19
C ILE A 45 6.31 -5.19 -2.63
N ALA A 46 6.65 -6.24 -3.40
CA ALA A 46 7.06 -6.11 -4.80
C ALA A 46 5.95 -5.46 -5.65
N GLY A 47 4.70 -5.90 -5.45
CA GLY A 47 3.54 -5.29 -6.11
C GLY A 47 3.35 -3.82 -5.73
N ALA A 48 3.44 -3.48 -4.45
CA ALA A 48 3.27 -2.11 -3.95
C ALA A 48 4.36 -1.16 -4.48
N VAL A 49 5.61 -1.60 -4.50
CA VAL A 49 6.73 -0.81 -5.06
C VAL A 49 6.52 -0.54 -6.55
N LEU A 50 6.10 -1.57 -7.30
CA LEU A 50 5.87 -1.40 -8.74
C LEU A 50 4.65 -0.51 -9.05
N LEU A 51 3.62 -0.52 -8.19
CA LEU A 51 2.50 0.41 -8.31
C LEU A 51 2.94 1.87 -8.22
N GLY A 52 3.94 2.19 -7.40
CA GLY A 52 4.52 3.54 -7.34
C GLY A 52 5.10 4.04 -8.67
N ILE A 53 5.44 3.12 -9.59
CA ILE A 53 5.91 3.43 -10.94
C ILE A 53 4.74 3.42 -11.93
N CYS A 54 3.84 2.43 -11.83
CA CYS A 54 2.74 2.23 -12.77
C CYS A 54 1.56 3.17 -12.54
N GLU A 55 1.33 3.56 -11.29
CA GLU A 55 0.22 4.41 -10.86
C GLU A 55 0.70 5.53 -9.92
N PRO A 56 1.64 6.39 -10.36
CA PRO A 56 2.27 7.39 -9.49
C PRO A 56 1.30 8.43 -8.94
N GLN A 57 0.12 8.55 -9.53
CA GLN A 57 -0.95 9.43 -9.07
C GLN A 57 -1.72 8.86 -7.86
N MET A 58 -1.58 7.56 -7.58
CA MET A 58 -2.33 6.86 -6.53
C MET A 58 -1.45 6.39 -5.37
N THR A 59 -0.18 6.09 -5.65
CA THR A 59 0.73 5.52 -4.65
C THR A 59 2.18 5.89 -4.96
N GLY A 60 3.04 5.80 -3.95
CA GLY A 60 4.47 6.08 -4.12
C GLY A 60 5.27 5.84 -2.84
N ILE A 61 6.58 5.84 -2.99
CA ILE A 61 7.54 5.61 -1.89
C ILE A 61 7.59 6.75 -0.86
N GLY A 62 7.08 7.91 -1.21
CA GLY A 62 6.99 9.08 -0.33
C GLY A 62 5.73 9.13 0.53
N GLY A 63 4.89 8.11 0.49
CA GLY A 63 3.62 8.03 1.22
C GLY A 63 3.66 7.13 2.44
N ASP A 64 2.50 6.57 2.74
CA ASP A 64 2.22 5.74 3.90
C ASP A 64 2.08 4.27 3.49
N CYS A 65 2.19 3.37 4.48
CA CYS A 65 1.96 1.94 4.29
C CYS A 65 1.08 1.40 5.43
N PHE A 66 -0.02 0.76 5.08
CA PHE A 66 -0.90 0.07 6.02
C PHE A 66 -1.01 -1.40 5.60
N VAL A 67 -0.79 -2.29 6.55
CA VAL A 67 -0.76 -3.72 6.27
C VAL A 67 -1.59 -4.49 7.28
N LEU A 68 -2.36 -5.44 6.78
CA LEU A 68 -2.96 -6.52 7.54
C LEU A 68 -2.51 -7.85 6.92
N PHE A 69 -2.05 -8.78 7.74
CA PHE A 69 -1.61 -10.08 7.28
C PHE A 69 -1.79 -11.16 8.35
N SER A 70 -1.86 -12.39 7.90
CA SER A 70 -1.85 -13.57 8.76
C SER A 70 -0.57 -14.37 8.49
N PRO A 71 0.29 -14.58 9.49
CA PRO A 71 1.47 -15.43 9.34
C PRO A 71 1.08 -16.86 8.99
N SER A 72 1.93 -17.53 8.21
CA SER A 72 1.71 -18.92 7.84
C SER A 72 1.54 -19.81 9.08
N GLY A 73 0.54 -20.67 9.07
CA GLY A 73 0.23 -21.57 10.18
C GLY A 73 -0.40 -20.90 11.41
N SER A 74 -0.75 -19.62 11.33
CA SER A 74 -1.40 -18.87 12.40
C SER A 74 -2.82 -18.45 12.01
N ASN A 75 -3.71 -18.39 13.00
CA ASN A 75 -5.03 -17.77 12.87
C ASN A 75 -5.04 -16.31 13.35
N GLU A 76 -3.89 -15.80 13.77
CA GLU A 76 -3.76 -14.41 14.20
C GLU A 76 -3.69 -13.48 12.99
N ILE A 77 -4.31 -12.32 13.11
CA ILE A 77 -4.13 -11.22 12.17
C ILE A 77 -3.19 -10.20 12.82
N LYS A 78 -2.11 -9.91 12.13
CA LYS A 78 -1.17 -8.86 12.51
C LYS A 78 -1.40 -7.63 11.64
N SER A 79 -1.07 -6.48 12.20
CA SER A 79 -1.19 -5.21 11.50
C SER A 79 0.06 -4.37 11.69
N MET A 80 0.36 -3.57 10.67
CA MET A 80 1.37 -2.52 10.75
C MET A 80 0.77 -1.21 10.27
N ASN A 81 0.96 -0.17 11.06
CA ASN A 81 0.74 1.22 10.66
C ASN A 81 2.09 1.84 10.33
N GLY A 82 2.40 1.96 9.06
CA GLY A 82 3.59 2.62 8.51
C GLY A 82 3.27 4.01 7.96
N SER A 83 2.28 4.70 8.52
CA SER A 83 2.06 6.11 8.19
C SER A 83 3.08 7.00 8.88
N GLY A 84 3.45 8.09 8.21
CA GLY A 84 4.35 9.09 8.77
C GLY A 84 3.67 9.98 9.80
N TYR A 85 4.48 10.56 10.66
CA TYR A 85 4.02 11.59 11.59
C TYR A 85 3.77 12.91 10.86
N ALA A 86 2.90 13.74 11.41
CA ALA A 86 2.84 15.14 11.03
C ALA A 86 4.20 15.81 11.33
N PRO A 87 4.64 16.79 10.51
CA PRO A 87 5.84 17.56 10.80
C PRO A 87 5.75 18.22 12.19
N SER A 88 6.86 18.30 12.92
CA SER A 88 6.91 18.85 14.28
C SER A 88 6.46 20.32 14.40
N LEU A 89 6.53 21.06 13.28
CA LEU A 89 6.08 22.44 13.18
C LEU A 89 4.62 22.57 12.72
N ALA A 90 3.93 21.46 12.46
CA ALA A 90 2.52 21.50 12.08
C ALA A 90 1.68 22.01 13.27
N ASN A 91 0.94 23.09 13.03
CA ASN A 91 0.12 23.75 14.03
C ASN A 91 -1.34 23.81 13.56
N ALA A 92 -2.20 23.08 14.26
CA ALA A 92 -3.61 23.01 13.91
C ALA A 92 -4.37 24.34 14.11
N ASP A 93 -3.90 25.19 15.03
CA ASP A 93 -4.57 26.46 15.30
C ASP A 93 -4.28 27.47 14.17
N GLU A 94 -3.07 27.49 13.63
CA GLU A 94 -2.74 28.30 12.45
C GLU A 94 -3.62 27.90 11.24
N LEU A 95 -3.84 26.61 11.03
CA LEU A 95 -4.71 26.14 9.94
C LEU A 95 -6.18 26.52 10.14
N ARG A 96 -6.66 26.57 11.39
CA ARG A 96 -8.02 27.04 11.72
C ARG A 96 -8.18 28.54 11.54
N ASP A 97 -7.14 29.31 11.88
CA ASP A 97 -7.11 30.76 11.69
C ASP A 97 -7.16 31.15 10.20
N GLU A 98 -6.69 30.28 9.30
CA GLU A 98 -6.87 30.40 7.85
C GLU A 98 -8.30 30.00 7.38
N ALA A 99 -9.23 29.78 8.30
CA ALA A 99 -10.61 29.35 8.05
C ALA A 99 -10.71 27.99 7.29
N LEU A 100 -9.70 27.15 7.41
CA LEU A 100 -9.72 25.82 6.82
C LEU A 100 -10.53 24.86 7.71
N SER A 101 -11.61 24.31 7.16
CA SER A 101 -12.39 23.25 7.81
C SER A 101 -11.77 21.86 7.65
N SER A 102 -10.90 21.69 6.65
CA SER A 102 -10.13 20.47 6.37
C SER A 102 -8.84 20.83 5.64
N ILE A 103 -7.83 19.98 5.74
CA ILE A 103 -6.58 20.16 5.00
C ILE A 103 -6.83 19.83 3.51
N PRO A 104 -6.59 20.76 2.58
CA PRO A 104 -6.74 20.49 1.15
C PRO A 104 -5.75 19.40 0.70
N LEU A 105 -6.21 18.45 -0.12
CA LEU A 105 -5.38 17.33 -0.60
C LEU A 105 -4.11 17.78 -1.36
N ASN A 106 -4.17 18.93 -2.03
CA ASN A 106 -3.03 19.47 -2.78
C ASN A 106 -2.17 20.44 -1.96
N SER A 107 -2.36 20.50 -0.65
CA SER A 107 -1.60 21.35 0.25
C SER A 107 -0.35 20.65 0.76
N ALA A 108 0.73 21.40 1.00
CA ALA A 108 1.91 20.89 1.69
C ALA A 108 1.58 20.39 3.11
N HIS A 109 0.53 20.89 3.74
CA HIS A 109 0.06 20.43 5.05
C HIS A 109 -0.52 19.01 5.04
N ALA A 110 -0.87 18.49 3.87
CA ALA A 110 -1.33 17.10 3.73
C ALA A 110 -0.18 16.08 3.65
N VAL A 111 1.07 16.54 3.57
CA VAL A 111 2.24 15.67 3.44
C VAL A 111 2.74 15.28 4.83
N THR A 112 2.75 13.98 5.11
CA THR A 112 3.37 13.39 6.31
C THR A 112 4.85 13.11 6.06
N ILE A 113 5.60 12.78 7.11
CA ILE A 113 6.98 12.28 6.97
C ILE A 113 6.92 10.94 6.24
N PRO A 114 7.66 10.74 5.13
CA PRO A 114 7.63 9.50 4.36
C PRO A 114 8.05 8.28 5.20
N CYS A 115 7.18 7.28 5.34
CA CYS A 115 7.46 6.06 6.10
C CYS A 115 7.14 4.76 5.35
N ALA A 116 6.66 4.82 4.11
CA ALA A 116 6.32 3.62 3.34
C ALA A 116 7.52 2.68 3.16
N ILE A 117 8.69 3.22 2.81
CA ILE A 117 9.91 2.40 2.63
C ILE A 117 10.41 1.79 3.93
N ASP A 118 10.37 2.52 5.04
CA ASP A 118 10.73 1.97 6.35
C ASP A 118 9.82 0.79 6.72
N ALA A 119 8.51 0.93 6.46
CA ALA A 119 7.56 -0.14 6.65
C ALA A 119 7.85 -1.36 5.75
N PHE A 120 8.13 -1.16 4.46
CA PHE A 120 8.49 -2.25 3.56
C PHE A 120 9.75 -2.98 4.02
N CYS A 121 10.80 -2.25 4.42
CA CYS A 121 12.02 -2.84 4.93
C CYS A 121 11.80 -3.66 6.21
N LYS A 122 11.03 -3.15 7.16
CA LYS A 122 10.69 -3.88 8.39
C LYS A 122 9.85 -5.13 8.11
N LEU A 123 8.84 -5.02 7.26
CA LEU A 123 7.98 -6.15 6.91
C LEU A 123 8.78 -7.26 6.21
N SER A 124 9.67 -6.88 5.29
CA SER A 124 10.55 -7.84 4.60
C SER A 124 11.55 -8.50 5.57
N ALA A 125 12.12 -7.74 6.50
CA ALA A 125 13.08 -8.27 7.47
C ALA A 125 12.43 -9.23 8.49
N ASP A 126 11.21 -8.95 8.91
CA ASP A 126 10.52 -9.70 9.97
C ASP A 126 9.70 -10.87 9.43
N TRP A 127 9.20 -10.77 8.19
CA TRP A 127 8.17 -11.66 7.64
C TRP A 127 8.39 -12.05 6.16
N GLY A 128 9.43 -11.53 5.51
CA GLY A 128 9.85 -11.86 4.14
C GLY A 128 10.58 -13.19 3.99
#